data_526060379bd6c187221f754e1b771d22
#
_entry.id   526060379bd6c187221f754e1b771d22
#
_cell.length_a   1.000
_cell.length_b   1.000
_cell.length_c   1.000
_cell.angle_alpha   90.00
_cell.angle_beta   90.00
_cell.angle_gamma   90.00
#
_symmetry.space_group_name_H-M   'P 1'
#
loop_
_entity.id
_entity.type
_entity.pdbx_description
1 polymer ?
#
loop_
_entity_poly.entity_id
_entity_poly.type
_entity_poly.pdbx_seq_one_letter_code
_entity_poly.pdbx_strand_id
1 'polypeptide(L)'
;MRLKNAKDAGFDGVELHAAHGYLVDQFMNSSSNQRDDEYGGDNPENRCRFLDNVLDAILQVWPSDKVGVRLSPHDSPNGGYTYYGAKDDNPEAVYSHAVKLINSKEVAYLLLTEPRWVGKHDGSPESDPGFQMPLLNLPRYRPLFQRNDITNCGNLIGAGGFTPSSSLSSTCQDYDALGFGRWFLANPDFPERLRQFHDGQVSAPPLNRYNRDTFYTQGAEGYIDYPSMDFDGTVRNPKQEGMVLGNYPLVEPADVGTSLKESDKKRENRQSKL
;
A
#
# COMPACT_ATOMS: atom_id res chain seq x y z
N MET A 1 25.70 2.04 0.47
CA MET A 1 25.73 3.09 1.50
C MET A 1 24.45 3.17 2.31
N ARG A 2 23.26 3.42 1.73
CA ARG A 2 21.98 3.55 2.47
C ARG A 2 21.58 2.32 3.29
N LEU A 3 21.74 1.11 2.73
CA LEU A 3 21.42 -0.16 3.41
C LEU A 3 22.26 -0.38 4.68
N LYS A 4 23.56 -0.06 4.60
CA LYS A 4 24.44 -0.11 5.76
C LYS A 4 24.06 0.93 6.80
N ASN A 5 23.69 2.14 6.37
CA ASN A 5 23.26 3.20 7.29
C ASN A 5 21.99 2.80 8.07
N ALA A 6 21.03 2.12 7.42
CA ALA A 6 19.83 1.60 8.11
C ALA A 6 20.22 0.56 9.17
N LYS A 7 21.15 -0.35 8.84
CA LYS A 7 21.65 -1.35 9.79
C LYS A 7 22.39 -0.70 10.96
N ASP A 8 23.25 0.26 10.67
CA ASP A 8 24.04 1.00 11.68
C ASP A 8 23.13 1.87 12.57
N ALA A 9 21.98 2.32 12.04
CA ALA A 9 20.96 3.06 12.79
C ALA A 9 20.04 2.18 13.64
N GLY A 10 20.20 0.84 13.60
CA GLY A 10 19.46 -0.10 14.44
C GLY A 10 18.09 -0.50 13.90
N PHE A 11 17.80 -0.35 12.61
CA PHE A 11 16.59 -0.91 12.02
C PHE A 11 16.62 -2.44 12.04
N ASP A 12 15.45 -3.09 12.20
CA ASP A 12 15.31 -4.54 12.26
C ASP A 12 15.32 -5.20 10.88
N GLY A 13 14.99 -4.46 9.82
CA GLY A 13 14.95 -4.93 8.45
C GLY A 13 14.75 -3.80 7.46
N VAL A 14 14.66 -4.14 6.18
CA VAL A 14 14.44 -3.20 5.08
C VAL A 14 13.41 -3.74 4.09
N GLU A 15 12.67 -2.85 3.44
CA GLU A 15 11.77 -3.18 2.34
C GLU A 15 12.27 -2.57 1.04
N LEU A 16 12.44 -3.38 0.00
CA LEU A 16 12.68 -2.87 -1.35
C LEU A 16 11.36 -2.39 -1.96
N HIS A 17 11.31 -1.10 -2.23
CA HIS A 17 10.19 -0.51 -2.97
C HIS A 17 10.38 -0.74 -4.48
N ALA A 18 9.78 -1.80 -4.99
CA ALA A 18 9.79 -2.19 -6.39
C ALA A 18 8.40 -2.01 -7.04
N ALA A 19 7.72 -0.89 -6.71
CA ALA A 19 6.31 -0.70 -7.00
C ALA A 19 6.00 0.75 -7.43
N HIS A 20 4.76 0.99 -7.80
CA HIS A 20 4.12 2.30 -7.99
C HIS A 20 4.79 3.19 -9.06
N GLY A 21 5.35 2.60 -10.11
CA GLY A 21 5.99 3.34 -11.20
C GLY A 21 7.32 3.98 -10.84
N TYR A 22 7.95 3.59 -9.71
CA TYR A 22 9.30 4.03 -9.37
C TYR A 22 10.36 3.14 -10.02
N LEU A 23 11.64 3.48 -9.83
CA LEU A 23 12.74 3.00 -10.62
C LEU A 23 12.75 1.48 -10.92
N VAL A 24 12.57 0.62 -9.92
CA VAL A 24 12.57 -0.83 -10.12
C VAL A 24 11.36 -1.26 -10.95
N ASP A 25 10.18 -0.73 -10.64
CA ASP A 25 8.96 -1.00 -11.38
C ASP A 25 9.04 -0.51 -12.83
N GLN A 26 9.71 0.62 -13.08
CA GLN A 26 9.95 1.15 -14.43
C GLN A 26 10.77 0.20 -15.31
N PHE A 27 11.71 -0.55 -14.75
CA PHE A 27 12.45 -1.57 -15.48
C PHE A 27 11.55 -2.76 -15.85
N MET A 28 10.57 -3.10 -15.04
CA MET A 28 9.68 -4.22 -15.30
C MET A 28 8.63 -3.91 -16.37
N ASN A 29 8.18 -2.65 -16.50
CA ASN A 29 7.08 -2.26 -17.38
C ASN A 29 7.53 -1.92 -18.81
N SER A 30 6.89 -2.51 -19.83
CA SER A 30 7.21 -2.29 -21.24
C SER A 30 7.03 -0.85 -21.71
N SER A 31 6.04 -0.11 -21.15
CA SER A 31 5.82 1.29 -21.54
C SER A 31 6.92 2.25 -21.07
N SER A 32 7.61 1.94 -20.01
CA SER A 32 8.71 2.76 -19.47
C SER A 32 10.08 2.22 -19.81
N ASN A 33 10.23 0.91 -19.98
CA ASN A 33 11.49 0.28 -20.33
C ASN A 33 11.56 0.00 -21.84
N GLN A 34 12.14 0.93 -22.57
CA GLN A 34 12.35 0.87 -24.02
C GLN A 34 13.78 0.40 -24.40
N ARG A 35 14.45 -0.31 -23.47
CA ARG A 35 15.81 -0.81 -23.68
C ARG A 35 15.80 -2.04 -24.57
N ASP A 36 16.87 -2.20 -25.35
CA ASP A 36 17.13 -3.33 -26.25
C ASP A 36 18.32 -4.22 -25.80
N ASP A 37 18.83 -3.94 -24.59
CA ASP A 37 19.89 -4.72 -23.96
C ASP A 37 19.38 -5.78 -22.97
N GLU A 38 20.28 -6.37 -22.20
CA GLU A 38 19.99 -7.40 -21.19
C GLU A 38 19.02 -6.99 -20.08
N TYR A 39 18.64 -5.70 -19.98
CA TYR A 39 17.67 -5.17 -19.02
C TYR A 39 16.33 -4.81 -19.65
N GLY A 40 16.12 -5.11 -20.93
CA GLY A 40 14.91 -4.70 -21.65
C GLY A 40 14.36 -5.75 -22.60
N GLY A 41 13.53 -5.29 -23.55
CA GLY A 41 12.84 -6.15 -24.51
C GLY A 41 11.61 -6.86 -23.93
N ASP A 42 11.10 -7.84 -24.68
CA ASP A 42 9.84 -8.53 -24.35
C ASP A 42 10.02 -9.64 -23.31
N ASN A 43 11.26 -10.03 -23.02
CA ASN A 43 11.55 -11.10 -22.08
C ASN A 43 11.40 -10.63 -20.63
N PRO A 44 10.46 -11.22 -19.84
CA PRO A 44 10.29 -10.92 -18.42
C PRO A 44 11.57 -11.07 -17.59
N GLU A 45 12.42 -12.04 -17.92
CA GLU A 45 13.70 -12.24 -17.23
C GLU A 45 14.62 -11.01 -17.37
N ASN A 46 14.75 -10.48 -18.58
CA ASN A 46 15.56 -9.28 -18.81
C ASN A 46 14.99 -8.07 -18.06
N ARG A 47 13.68 -7.87 -18.12
CA ARG A 47 13.02 -6.75 -17.43
C ARG A 47 13.08 -6.86 -15.89
N CYS A 48 13.13 -8.07 -15.35
CA CYS A 48 13.32 -8.31 -13.92
C CYS A 48 14.80 -8.36 -13.48
N ARG A 49 15.76 -8.33 -14.39
CA ARG A 49 17.20 -8.39 -14.07
C ARG A 49 17.66 -7.26 -13.15
N PHE A 50 17.10 -6.07 -13.30
CA PHE A 50 17.41 -4.97 -12.38
C PHE A 50 16.91 -5.24 -10.97
N LEU A 51 15.70 -5.80 -10.82
CA LEU A 51 15.16 -6.25 -9.53
C LEU A 51 16.07 -7.30 -8.89
N ASP A 52 16.53 -8.28 -9.66
CA ASP A 52 17.44 -9.34 -9.22
C ASP A 52 18.74 -8.78 -8.66
N ASN A 53 19.42 -7.93 -9.46
CA ASN A 53 20.67 -7.31 -9.06
C ASN A 53 20.54 -6.45 -7.80
N VAL A 54 19.43 -5.73 -7.66
CA VAL A 54 19.17 -4.90 -6.47
C VAL A 54 18.94 -5.79 -5.24
N LEU A 55 18.19 -6.90 -5.39
CA LEU A 55 17.98 -7.85 -4.30
C LEU A 55 19.29 -8.50 -3.86
N ASP A 56 20.13 -8.95 -4.81
CA ASP A 56 21.45 -9.50 -4.50
C ASP A 56 22.32 -8.51 -3.72
N ALA A 57 22.30 -7.24 -4.11
CA ALA A 57 23.04 -6.20 -3.40
C ALA A 57 22.49 -5.94 -1.98
N ILE A 58 21.17 -6.06 -1.78
CA ILE A 58 20.55 -5.94 -0.46
C ILE A 58 20.96 -7.12 0.42
N LEU A 59 20.91 -8.33 -0.12
CA LEU A 59 21.21 -9.58 0.61
C LEU A 59 22.68 -9.72 0.98
N GLN A 60 23.60 -8.97 0.36
CA GLN A 60 24.98 -8.86 0.83
C GLN A 60 25.11 -8.10 2.16
N VAL A 61 24.10 -7.30 2.55
CA VAL A 61 24.12 -6.48 3.76
C VAL A 61 23.14 -6.99 4.81
N TRP A 62 21.97 -7.47 4.37
CA TRP A 62 20.87 -7.91 5.20
C TRP A 62 20.58 -9.39 5.00
N PRO A 63 20.34 -10.17 6.05
CA PRO A 63 19.87 -11.55 5.91
C PRO A 63 18.46 -11.55 5.29
N SER A 64 18.13 -12.58 4.55
CA SER A 64 16.89 -12.66 3.77
C SER A 64 15.62 -12.57 4.61
N ASP A 65 15.65 -13.09 5.83
CA ASP A 65 14.55 -13.01 6.81
C ASP A 65 14.31 -11.60 7.37
N LYS A 66 15.12 -10.61 6.98
CA LYS A 66 15.01 -9.20 7.33
C LYS A 66 14.76 -8.30 6.12
N VAL A 67 14.46 -8.89 4.98
CA VAL A 67 14.20 -8.17 3.73
C VAL A 67 12.76 -8.43 3.28
N GLY A 68 11.99 -7.36 3.09
CA GLY A 68 10.71 -7.41 2.40
C GLY A 68 10.81 -6.83 1.00
N VAL A 69 9.86 -7.20 0.14
CA VAL A 69 9.74 -6.61 -1.20
C VAL A 69 8.31 -6.17 -1.44
N ARG A 70 8.14 -4.98 -1.99
CA ARG A 70 6.85 -4.45 -2.38
C ARG A 70 6.71 -4.38 -3.89
N LEU A 71 5.63 -4.97 -4.42
CA LEU A 71 5.21 -4.89 -5.81
C LEU A 71 3.82 -4.25 -5.93
N SER A 72 3.53 -3.72 -7.10
CA SER A 72 2.20 -3.19 -7.46
C SER A 72 1.75 -3.76 -8.80
N PRO A 73 1.44 -5.05 -8.87
CA PRO A 73 0.97 -5.64 -10.10
C PRO A 73 -0.29 -4.92 -10.61
N HIS A 74 -0.40 -4.78 -11.91
CA HIS A 74 -1.59 -4.26 -12.56
C HIS A 74 -2.03 -5.22 -13.66
N ASP A 75 -3.34 -5.31 -13.88
CA ASP A 75 -3.95 -6.24 -14.83
C ASP A 75 -4.70 -5.49 -15.90
N SER A 76 -4.03 -4.70 -16.71
CA SER A 76 -4.86 -4.15 -17.75
C SER A 76 -4.19 -4.12 -19.09
N PRO A 77 -4.57 -5.04 -19.96
CA PRO A 77 -4.35 -4.89 -21.39
C PRO A 77 -5.13 -3.70 -21.98
N ASN A 78 -6.19 -3.22 -21.29
CA ASN A 78 -7.08 -2.17 -21.79
C ASN A 78 -6.96 -0.83 -21.06
N GLY A 79 -5.86 -0.56 -20.36
CA GLY A 79 -5.62 0.73 -19.72
C GLY A 79 -6.21 0.85 -18.32
N GLY A 80 -6.31 -0.23 -17.56
CA GLY A 80 -6.59 -0.20 -16.13
C GLY A 80 -5.57 0.62 -15.38
N TYR A 81 -5.86 0.84 -14.12
CA TYR A 81 -5.14 1.77 -13.29
C TYR A 81 -3.67 1.41 -13.20
N THR A 82 -2.84 2.33 -13.64
CA THR A 82 -1.39 2.20 -13.59
C THR A 82 -0.84 3.33 -12.74
N TYR A 83 0.08 3.01 -11.87
CA TYR A 83 0.81 4.02 -11.12
C TYR A 83 1.69 4.82 -12.07
N TYR A 84 1.51 6.14 -12.09
CA TYR A 84 2.25 7.06 -12.97
C TYR A 84 2.19 6.73 -14.47
N GLY A 85 1.13 6.06 -14.92
CA GLY A 85 0.95 5.73 -16.33
C GLY A 85 1.78 4.54 -16.82
N ALA A 86 2.47 3.81 -15.95
CA ALA A 86 3.17 2.60 -16.31
C ALA A 86 2.17 1.56 -16.85
N LYS A 87 2.45 1.01 -18.02
CA LYS A 87 1.65 -0.04 -18.67
C LYS A 87 2.56 -1.15 -19.10
N ASP A 88 2.07 -2.35 -19.07
CA ASP A 88 2.77 -3.51 -19.59
C ASP A 88 1.89 -4.26 -20.57
N ASP A 89 2.48 -4.77 -21.66
CA ASP A 89 1.75 -5.53 -22.65
C ASP A 89 1.41 -6.93 -22.16
N ASN A 90 2.19 -7.46 -21.21
CA ASN A 90 1.95 -8.76 -20.57
C ASN A 90 2.31 -8.71 -19.07
N PRO A 91 1.54 -7.98 -18.24
CA PRO A 91 1.84 -7.80 -16.83
C PRO A 91 1.86 -9.12 -16.05
N GLU A 92 1.00 -10.08 -16.41
CA GLU A 92 0.96 -11.38 -15.77
C GLU A 92 2.30 -12.13 -15.88
N ALA A 93 2.90 -12.16 -17.06
CA ALA A 93 4.18 -12.84 -17.28
C ALA A 93 5.30 -12.20 -16.46
N VAL A 94 5.36 -10.86 -16.44
CA VAL A 94 6.41 -10.11 -15.74
C VAL A 94 6.29 -10.24 -14.24
N TYR A 95 5.09 -10.00 -13.69
CA TYR A 95 4.90 -10.08 -12.24
C TYR A 95 4.96 -11.53 -11.73
N SER A 96 4.52 -12.52 -12.51
CA SER A 96 4.74 -13.93 -12.16
C SER A 96 6.22 -14.29 -12.12
N HIS A 97 7.02 -13.76 -13.06
CA HIS A 97 8.49 -13.95 -13.04
C HIS A 97 9.10 -13.23 -11.82
N ALA A 98 8.73 -11.98 -11.58
CA ALA A 98 9.21 -11.21 -10.43
C ALA A 98 8.93 -11.90 -9.10
N VAL A 99 7.70 -12.43 -8.91
CA VAL A 99 7.33 -13.15 -7.67
C VAL A 99 8.16 -14.42 -7.51
N LYS A 100 8.36 -15.23 -8.56
CA LYS A 100 9.22 -16.41 -8.50
C LYS A 100 10.67 -16.06 -8.18
N LEU A 101 11.19 -15.00 -8.78
CA LEU A 101 12.50 -14.47 -8.48
C LEU A 101 12.63 -14.08 -7.01
N ILE A 102 11.69 -13.29 -6.49
CA ILE A 102 11.66 -12.87 -5.08
C ILE A 102 11.58 -14.09 -4.16
N ASN A 103 10.76 -15.08 -4.53
CA ASN A 103 10.64 -16.33 -3.77
C ASN A 103 11.97 -17.08 -3.68
N SER A 104 12.74 -17.13 -4.76
CA SER A 104 14.05 -17.81 -4.77
C SER A 104 15.10 -17.14 -3.87
N LYS A 105 14.89 -15.90 -3.46
CA LYS A 105 15.73 -15.16 -2.51
C LYS A 105 15.34 -15.39 -1.04
N GLU A 106 14.29 -16.14 -0.78
CA GLU A 106 13.80 -16.47 0.57
C GLU A 106 13.59 -15.25 1.49
N VAL A 107 13.11 -14.16 0.93
CA VAL A 107 12.85 -12.91 1.68
C VAL A 107 11.75 -13.08 2.73
N ALA A 108 11.71 -12.19 3.73
CA ALA A 108 10.79 -12.26 4.86
C ALA A 108 9.32 -12.21 4.44
N TYR A 109 9.00 -11.36 3.47
CA TYR A 109 7.63 -11.19 2.97
C TYR A 109 7.59 -10.56 1.57
N LEU A 110 6.48 -10.79 0.89
CA LEU A 110 6.08 -10.07 -0.32
C LEU A 110 4.85 -9.21 0.01
N LEU A 111 4.94 -7.91 -0.23
CA LEU A 111 3.80 -7.01 -0.12
C LEU A 111 3.28 -6.67 -1.52
N LEU A 112 2.01 -6.97 -1.75
CA LEU A 112 1.30 -6.64 -2.99
C LEU A 112 0.36 -5.46 -2.76
N THR A 113 0.49 -4.42 -3.59
CA THR A 113 -0.42 -3.28 -3.53
C THR A 113 -1.55 -3.48 -4.52
N GLU A 114 -2.76 -3.64 -3.99
CA GLU A 114 -3.99 -3.65 -4.77
C GLU A 114 -4.23 -2.26 -5.40
N PRO A 115 -4.57 -2.17 -6.68
CA PRO A 115 -4.77 -0.90 -7.36
C PRO A 115 -6.13 -0.25 -7.05
N ARG A 116 -6.69 -0.51 -5.89
CA ARG A 116 -7.95 0.09 -5.43
C ARG A 116 -7.81 1.57 -5.08
N TRP A 117 -6.59 2.09 -5.13
CA TRP A 117 -6.30 3.48 -4.81
C TRP A 117 -5.96 4.27 -6.06
N VAL A 118 -6.74 5.30 -6.33
CA VAL A 118 -6.54 6.23 -7.43
C VAL A 118 -6.00 7.53 -6.86
N GLY A 119 -4.78 7.89 -7.20
CA GLY A 119 -3.96 8.93 -6.58
C GLY A 119 -4.58 10.28 -6.26
N LYS A 120 -5.69 10.68 -6.89
CA LYS A 120 -6.40 11.94 -6.60
C LYS A 120 -7.76 11.73 -5.94
N HIS A 121 -8.33 10.56 -6.05
CA HIS A 121 -9.63 10.25 -5.49
C HIS A 121 -9.45 9.33 -4.28
N ASP A 122 -10.26 9.56 -3.29
CA ASP A 122 -10.36 8.72 -2.11
C ASP A 122 -11.09 7.42 -2.42
N GLY A 123 -11.21 7.19 -3.74
CA GLY A 123 -11.97 6.11 -4.26
C GLY A 123 -11.41 4.77 -3.82
N SER A 124 -11.98 4.23 -2.74
CA SER A 124 -12.31 2.83 -2.84
C SER A 124 -13.25 2.68 -4.04
N PRO A 125 -13.24 1.57 -4.78
CA PRO A 125 -14.25 1.29 -5.81
C PRO A 125 -15.69 1.47 -5.30
N GLU A 126 -15.87 1.46 -4.00
CA GLU A 126 -17.12 1.67 -3.27
C GLU A 126 -17.53 3.14 -3.15
N SER A 127 -16.59 4.09 -3.27
CA SER A 127 -16.87 5.52 -3.12
C SER A 127 -17.08 6.26 -4.45
N ASP A 128 -16.73 5.65 -5.58
CA ASP A 128 -17.00 6.19 -6.92
C ASP A 128 -17.80 5.17 -7.72
N PRO A 129 -19.13 5.34 -7.87
CA PRO A 129 -19.98 4.44 -8.67
C PRO A 129 -19.58 4.33 -10.15
N GLY A 130 -18.77 5.27 -10.64
CA GLY A 130 -18.20 5.23 -11.99
C GLY A 130 -16.86 4.50 -12.06
N PHE A 131 -16.26 4.20 -10.92
CA PHE A 131 -14.97 3.55 -10.82
C PHE A 131 -15.11 2.04 -10.63
N GLN A 132 -15.43 1.36 -11.72
CA GLN A 132 -15.44 -0.10 -11.75
C GLN A 132 -14.07 -0.65 -12.12
N MET A 133 -13.10 -0.59 -11.21
CA MET A 133 -11.93 -1.45 -11.35
C MET A 133 -12.28 -2.84 -10.83
N PRO A 134 -12.11 -3.88 -11.64
CA PRO A 134 -12.17 -5.22 -11.11
C PRO A 134 -11.11 -5.35 -10.01
N LEU A 135 -11.50 -5.98 -8.91
CA LEU A 135 -10.54 -6.39 -7.89
C LEU A 135 -9.46 -7.20 -8.61
N LEU A 136 -8.23 -6.73 -8.58
CA LEU A 136 -7.15 -7.57 -9.02
C LEU A 136 -7.07 -8.73 -8.05
N ASN A 137 -7.18 -9.93 -8.57
CA ASN A 137 -6.99 -11.13 -7.77
C ASN A 137 -5.47 -11.31 -7.53
N LEU A 138 -4.86 -10.41 -6.76
CA LEU A 138 -3.43 -10.51 -6.44
C LEU A 138 -3.09 -11.74 -5.58
N PRO A 139 -3.98 -12.29 -4.73
CA PRO A 139 -3.75 -13.59 -4.10
C PRO A 139 -3.43 -14.73 -5.06
N ARG A 140 -3.73 -14.60 -6.36
CA ARG A 140 -3.28 -15.57 -7.38
C ARG A 140 -1.77 -15.76 -7.45
N TYR A 141 -0.99 -14.80 -6.96
CA TYR A 141 0.47 -14.93 -6.85
C TYR A 141 0.92 -15.75 -5.63
N ARG A 142 0.05 -16.04 -4.67
CA ARG A 142 0.38 -16.85 -3.49
C ARG A 142 1.04 -18.20 -3.84
N PRO A 143 0.57 -18.98 -4.84
CA PRO A 143 1.22 -20.24 -5.21
C PRO A 143 2.65 -20.08 -5.72
N LEU A 144 3.04 -18.89 -6.14
CA LEU A 144 4.38 -18.56 -6.64
C LEU A 144 5.31 -18.06 -5.53
N PHE A 145 4.76 -17.73 -4.35
CA PHE A 145 5.50 -17.22 -3.19
C PHE A 145 5.30 -18.17 -2.01
N GLN A 146 6.09 -19.26 -2.00
CA GLN A 146 6.00 -20.32 -1.00
C GLN A 146 7.36 -20.55 -0.36
N ARG A 147 7.39 -20.73 0.95
CA ARG A 147 8.57 -21.16 1.66
C ARG A 147 8.67 -22.68 1.66
N ASN A 148 9.87 -23.19 1.51
CA ASN A 148 10.16 -24.63 1.51
C ASN A 148 10.17 -25.24 2.93
N ASP A 149 10.03 -24.44 3.98
CA ASP A 149 9.86 -24.95 5.33
C ASP A 149 8.42 -25.47 5.52
N ILE A 150 8.31 -26.55 6.24
CA ILE A 150 7.13 -27.43 6.42
C ILE A 150 5.89 -26.67 6.92
N THR A 151 6.00 -25.43 7.29
CA THR A 151 4.94 -24.69 7.95
C THR A 151 4.19 -23.76 7.06
N ASN A 152 4.69 -23.38 5.86
CA ASN A 152 3.81 -22.57 5.07
C ASN A 152 4.34 -21.78 3.89
N CYS A 153 3.40 -21.34 3.16
CA CYS A 153 3.37 -20.18 2.27
C CYS A 153 4.24 -19.03 2.81
N GLY A 154 5.01 -18.40 1.97
CA GLY A 154 5.70 -17.16 2.32
C GLY A 154 4.69 -16.13 2.84
N ASN A 155 5.14 -15.21 3.66
CA ASN A 155 4.27 -14.18 4.22
C ASN A 155 3.83 -13.21 3.10
N LEU A 156 2.58 -13.27 2.71
CA LEU A 156 1.97 -12.40 1.71
C LEU A 156 1.18 -11.30 2.40
N ILE A 157 1.58 -10.05 2.18
CA ILE A 157 0.93 -8.88 2.75
C ILE A 157 0.14 -8.15 1.66
N GLY A 158 -1.11 -7.86 1.91
CA GLY A 158 -1.94 -7.01 1.04
C GLY A 158 -1.92 -5.55 1.49
N ALA A 159 -1.88 -4.60 0.56
CA ALA A 159 -2.07 -3.18 0.83
C ALA A 159 -2.91 -2.53 -0.28
N GLY A 160 -3.40 -1.33 -0.06
CA GLY A 160 -4.13 -0.54 -1.07
C GLY A 160 -5.64 -0.70 -1.03
N GLY A 161 -6.32 0.29 -0.46
CA GLY A 161 -7.78 0.43 -0.50
C GLY A 161 -8.59 -0.55 0.37
N PHE A 162 -7.95 -1.27 1.28
CA PHE A 162 -8.69 -2.07 2.25
C PHE A 162 -9.44 -1.19 3.23
N THR A 163 -10.67 -1.60 3.55
CA THR A 163 -11.54 -0.99 4.55
C THR A 163 -11.62 -1.88 5.79
N PRO A 164 -12.11 -1.39 6.93
CA PRO A 164 -12.38 -2.24 8.07
C PRO A 164 -13.28 -3.44 7.73
N SER A 165 -14.29 -3.24 6.91
CA SER A 165 -15.22 -4.29 6.51
C SER A 165 -14.58 -5.36 5.62
N SER A 166 -13.70 -4.96 4.68
CA SER A 166 -13.02 -5.91 3.80
C SER A 166 -11.81 -6.58 4.44
N SER A 167 -11.30 -6.04 5.56
CA SER A 167 -10.06 -6.52 6.16
C SER A 167 -10.18 -7.95 6.69
N LEU A 168 -11.26 -8.28 7.37
CA LEU A 168 -11.44 -9.60 7.98
C LEU A 168 -11.52 -10.71 6.91
N SER A 169 -12.34 -10.52 5.89
CA SER A 169 -12.46 -11.51 4.81
C SER A 169 -11.16 -11.70 4.04
N SER A 170 -10.45 -10.61 3.76
CA SER A 170 -9.19 -10.66 3.01
C SER A 170 -8.05 -11.30 3.80
N THR A 171 -7.92 -11.04 5.10
CA THR A 171 -6.89 -11.69 5.94
C THR A 171 -7.17 -13.16 6.18
N CYS A 172 -8.42 -13.58 6.22
CA CYS A 172 -8.73 -14.99 6.46
C CYS A 172 -8.53 -15.88 5.21
N GLN A 173 -8.54 -15.31 4.02
CA GLN A 173 -8.58 -16.06 2.75
C GLN A 173 -7.39 -15.78 1.84
N ASP A 174 -6.97 -14.54 1.76
CA ASP A 174 -6.12 -14.05 0.68
C ASP A 174 -4.71 -13.68 1.14
N TYR A 175 -4.59 -13.01 2.29
CA TYR A 175 -3.36 -12.44 2.79
C TYR A 175 -3.08 -12.85 4.24
N ASP A 176 -1.81 -12.93 4.61
CA ASP A 176 -1.41 -13.21 6.00
C ASP A 176 -1.49 -11.96 6.87
N ALA A 177 -1.36 -10.79 6.25
CA ALA A 177 -1.51 -9.49 6.90
C ALA A 177 -1.98 -8.42 5.90
N LEU A 178 -2.52 -7.32 6.42
CA LEU A 178 -2.89 -6.16 5.62
C LEU A 178 -2.17 -4.90 6.11
N GLY A 179 -1.70 -4.10 5.14
CA GLY A 179 -1.07 -2.80 5.38
C GLY A 179 -2.08 -1.66 5.19
N PHE A 180 -2.22 -0.83 6.23
CA PHE A 180 -3.05 0.37 6.21
C PHE A 180 -2.19 1.62 6.36
N GLY A 181 -2.23 2.52 5.39
CA GLY A 181 -1.55 3.82 5.47
C GLY A 181 -2.45 4.90 6.06
N ARG A 182 -3.34 5.42 5.24
CA ARG A 182 -4.18 6.59 5.56
C ARG A 182 -5.04 6.41 6.81
N TRP A 183 -5.67 5.26 6.95
CA TRP A 183 -6.50 4.95 8.10
C TRP A 183 -5.67 4.85 9.38
N PHE A 184 -4.50 4.22 9.32
CA PHE A 184 -3.62 4.12 10.47
C PHE A 184 -3.04 5.47 10.87
N LEU A 185 -2.67 6.32 9.90
CA LEU A 185 -2.17 7.67 10.17
C LEU A 185 -3.20 8.50 10.94
N ALA A 186 -4.48 8.44 10.54
CA ALA A 186 -5.55 9.24 11.15
C ALA A 186 -6.13 8.61 12.42
N ASN A 187 -5.82 7.38 12.72
CA ASN A 187 -6.36 6.63 13.86
C ASN A 187 -5.21 5.92 14.60
N PRO A 188 -4.58 6.57 15.60
CA PRO A 188 -3.41 6.01 16.29
C PRO A 188 -3.68 4.64 16.93
N ASP A 189 -4.91 4.35 17.27
CA ASP A 189 -5.44 3.13 17.88
C ASP A 189 -6.20 2.25 16.87
N PHE A 190 -5.92 2.39 15.57
CA PHE A 190 -6.62 1.70 14.49
C PHE A 190 -6.72 0.16 14.66
N PRO A 191 -5.67 -0.56 15.07
CA PRO A 191 -5.77 -1.99 15.30
C PRO A 191 -6.81 -2.35 16.36
N GLU A 192 -6.91 -1.58 17.43
CA GLU A 192 -7.91 -1.80 18.48
C GLU A 192 -9.33 -1.51 17.99
N ARG A 193 -9.53 -0.45 17.22
CA ARG A 193 -10.82 -0.16 16.58
C ARG A 193 -11.25 -1.29 15.65
N LEU A 194 -10.32 -1.85 14.86
CA LEU A 194 -10.60 -3.01 14.02
C LEU A 194 -10.96 -4.24 14.83
N ARG A 195 -10.24 -4.50 15.94
CA ARG A 195 -10.53 -5.63 16.82
C ARG A 195 -11.94 -5.56 17.40
N GLN A 196 -12.35 -4.41 17.93
CA GLN A 196 -13.69 -4.21 18.46
C GLN A 196 -14.78 -4.39 17.39
N PHE A 197 -14.52 -3.95 16.18
CA PHE A 197 -15.43 -4.16 15.05
C PHE A 197 -15.53 -5.65 14.67
N HIS A 198 -14.41 -6.35 14.56
CA HIS A 198 -14.39 -7.78 14.22
C HIS A 198 -14.98 -8.66 15.33
N ASP A 199 -14.83 -8.28 16.60
CA ASP A 199 -15.44 -8.96 17.75
C ASP A 199 -16.95 -8.65 17.88
N GLY A 200 -17.50 -7.82 17.01
CA GLY A 200 -18.92 -7.46 17.03
C GLY A 200 -19.32 -6.52 18.16
N GLN A 201 -18.36 -5.89 18.82
CA GLN A 201 -18.61 -4.95 19.92
C GLN A 201 -19.19 -3.63 19.41
N VAL A 202 -18.87 -3.27 18.17
CA VAL A 202 -19.40 -2.10 17.47
C VAL A 202 -19.85 -2.49 16.07
N SER A 203 -20.92 -1.87 15.57
CA SER A 203 -21.48 -2.15 14.24
C SER A 203 -20.63 -1.55 13.10
N ALA A 204 -19.89 -0.49 13.40
CA ALA A 204 -18.88 0.11 12.53
C ALA A 204 -17.83 0.77 13.41
N PRO A 205 -16.53 0.69 13.08
CA PRO A 205 -15.52 1.36 13.86
C PRO A 205 -15.66 2.87 13.64
N PRO A 206 -15.76 3.69 14.68
CA PRO A 206 -15.68 5.13 14.53
C PRO A 206 -14.26 5.49 14.10
N LEU A 207 -14.12 6.10 12.92
CA LEU A 207 -12.82 6.44 12.35
C LEU A 207 -12.68 7.95 12.22
N ASN A 208 -11.52 8.47 12.59
CA ASN A 208 -11.14 9.82 12.23
C ASN A 208 -10.91 9.88 10.71
N ARG A 209 -11.42 10.93 10.11
CA ARG A 209 -11.16 11.21 8.71
C ARG A 209 -9.74 11.72 8.53
N TYR A 210 -8.98 11.12 7.63
CA TYR A 210 -7.65 11.62 7.30
C TYR A 210 -7.73 12.92 6.47
N ASN A 211 -6.78 13.81 6.71
CA ASN A 211 -6.59 15.01 5.93
C ASN A 211 -5.42 14.84 4.96
N ARG A 212 -5.67 14.81 3.66
CA ARG A 212 -4.62 14.63 2.65
C ARG A 212 -3.65 15.82 2.57
N ASP A 213 -4.10 17.01 2.89
CA ASP A 213 -3.26 18.20 2.84
C ASP A 213 -2.15 18.18 3.90
N THR A 214 -2.31 17.32 4.93
CA THR A 214 -1.31 17.15 6.00
C THR A 214 -0.44 15.89 5.86
N PHE A 215 -0.55 15.12 4.76
CA PHE A 215 0.22 13.88 4.59
C PHE A 215 1.73 14.09 4.51
N TYR A 216 2.18 15.26 4.10
CA TYR A 216 3.59 15.60 3.91
C TYR A 216 3.92 16.98 4.49
N THR A 217 3.27 17.40 5.57
CA THR A 217 3.58 18.64 6.27
C THR A 217 4.94 18.54 6.96
N GLN A 218 5.58 19.70 7.11
CA GLN A 218 6.81 19.79 7.91
C GLN A 218 6.43 20.08 9.36
N GLY A 219 6.34 19.06 10.18
CA GLY A 219 6.00 19.23 11.57
C GLY A 219 5.05 18.15 12.08
N ALA A 220 4.37 18.45 13.17
CA ALA A 220 3.56 17.49 13.90
C ALA A 220 2.12 17.38 13.36
N GLU A 221 1.64 18.42 12.68
CA GLU A 221 0.27 18.47 12.13
C GLU A 221 0.01 17.32 11.17
N GLY A 222 -1.08 16.60 11.41
CA GLY A 222 -1.47 15.43 10.63
C GLY A 222 -0.73 14.13 10.97
N TYR A 223 0.17 14.17 11.96
CA TYR A 223 0.93 12.99 12.40
C TYR A 223 0.67 12.59 13.85
N ILE A 224 0.52 13.55 14.75
CA ILE A 224 0.40 13.28 16.19
C ILE A 224 -0.80 13.96 16.84
N ASP A 225 -1.64 14.61 16.08
CA ASP A 225 -2.77 15.42 16.53
C ASP A 225 -4.14 14.76 16.29
N TYR A 226 -4.18 13.57 15.71
CA TYR A 226 -5.41 12.80 15.58
C TYR A 226 -5.83 12.20 16.93
N PRO A 227 -7.13 12.28 17.28
CA PRO A 227 -7.63 11.73 18.52
C PRO A 227 -7.64 10.20 18.52
N SER A 228 -7.28 9.62 19.66
CA SER A 228 -7.53 8.21 19.97
C SER A 228 -8.87 8.03 20.68
N MET A 229 -9.32 6.79 20.82
CA MET A 229 -10.53 6.43 21.54
C MET A 229 -10.23 5.56 22.76
N ASP A 230 -11.00 5.73 23.80
CA ASP A 230 -11.02 4.80 24.92
C ASP A 230 -11.84 3.55 24.60
N PHE A 231 -11.66 2.51 25.42
CA PHE A 231 -12.42 1.25 25.31
C PHE A 231 -13.95 1.43 25.49
N ASP A 232 -14.38 2.52 26.13
CA ASP A 232 -15.78 2.88 26.29
C ASP A 232 -16.34 3.74 25.15
N GLY A 233 -15.54 3.97 24.10
CA GLY A 233 -15.91 4.81 22.97
C GLY A 233 -15.70 6.30 23.18
N THR A 234 -15.15 6.72 24.32
CA THR A 234 -14.84 8.12 24.60
C THR A 234 -13.64 8.56 23.75
N VAL A 235 -13.80 9.64 23.02
CA VAL A 235 -12.70 10.22 22.22
C VAL A 235 -11.70 10.90 23.15
N ARG A 236 -10.48 10.39 23.19
CA ARG A 236 -9.35 11.06 23.86
C ARG A 236 -8.64 11.96 22.87
N ASN A 237 -8.80 13.24 23.06
CA ASN A 237 -7.92 14.19 22.41
C ASN A 237 -6.55 14.14 23.08
N PRO A 238 -5.45 14.01 22.32
CA PRO A 238 -4.11 14.10 22.88
C PRO A 238 -3.95 15.52 23.48
N LYS A 239 -4.07 15.64 24.78
CA LYS A 239 -3.73 16.88 25.50
C LYS A 239 -2.20 16.98 25.55
N GLN A 240 -1.61 17.46 24.49
CA GLN A 240 -0.28 18.04 24.59
C GLN A 240 -0.46 19.53 24.82
N GLU A 241 0.04 20.01 25.94
CA GLU A 241 0.06 21.43 26.26
C GLU A 241 0.68 22.20 25.10
N GLY A 242 -0.10 23.09 24.50
CA GLY A 242 0.36 23.97 23.43
C GLY A 242 0.06 23.55 21.98
N MET A 243 -0.56 22.39 21.72
CA MET A 243 -1.01 22.04 20.38
C MET A 243 -2.43 22.52 20.13
N VAL A 244 -2.62 23.26 19.03
CA VAL A 244 -3.95 23.53 18.48
C VAL A 244 -4.39 22.24 17.80
N LEU A 245 -5.36 21.55 18.42
CA LEU A 245 -5.94 20.35 17.85
C LEU A 245 -6.69 20.71 16.56
N GLY A 246 -6.36 20.06 15.47
CA GLY A 246 -7.19 20.08 14.27
C GLY A 246 -8.59 19.57 14.60
N ASN A 247 -9.62 20.22 14.07
CA ASN A 247 -10.99 19.76 14.25
C ASN A 247 -11.24 18.62 13.23
N TYR A 248 -10.98 17.38 13.65
CA TYR A 248 -11.19 16.18 12.83
C TYR A 248 -12.55 15.56 13.18
N PRO A 249 -13.60 15.83 12.41
CA PRO A 249 -14.90 15.20 12.65
C PRO A 249 -14.81 13.69 12.43
N LEU A 250 -15.49 12.93 13.27
CA LEU A 250 -15.69 11.50 13.04
C LEU A 250 -16.44 11.30 11.71
N VAL A 251 -16.04 10.28 10.97
CA VAL A 251 -16.73 9.89 9.75
C VAL A 251 -17.96 9.08 10.13
N GLU A 252 -19.15 9.57 9.83
CA GLU A 252 -20.35 8.77 9.98
C GLU A 252 -20.30 7.56 9.04
N PRO A 253 -20.84 6.41 9.45
CA PRO A 253 -20.79 5.19 8.63
C PRO A 253 -21.34 5.34 7.21
N ALA A 254 -22.29 6.25 7.00
CA ALA A 254 -22.88 6.58 5.71
C ALA A 254 -21.97 7.46 4.83
N ASP A 255 -20.99 8.15 5.43
CA ASP A 255 -20.15 9.14 4.75
C ASP A 255 -18.82 8.56 4.27
N VAL A 256 -18.51 7.33 4.59
CA VAL A 256 -17.29 6.66 4.10
C VAL A 256 -17.26 6.59 2.56
N GLY A 257 -18.42 6.81 1.91
CA GLY A 257 -18.59 6.83 0.46
C GLY A 257 -18.95 8.17 -0.20
N THR A 258 -19.26 9.26 0.53
CA THR A 258 -19.93 10.41 -0.12
C THR A 258 -19.21 11.77 -0.04
N SER A 259 -18.12 11.93 0.70
CA SER A 259 -17.67 13.26 1.12
C SER A 259 -16.61 13.95 0.26
N LEU A 260 -16.38 13.52 -0.97
CA LEU A 260 -15.32 14.07 -1.83
C LEU A 260 -15.72 15.24 -2.74
N LYS A 261 -17.00 15.57 -2.81
CA LYS A 261 -17.49 16.59 -3.77
C LYS A 261 -17.18 18.05 -3.38
N GLU A 262 -16.84 18.36 -2.15
CA GLU A 262 -16.62 19.74 -1.72
C GLU A 262 -15.16 20.23 -1.80
N SER A 263 -14.18 19.35 -1.62
CA SER A 263 -12.77 19.73 -1.70
C SER A 263 -12.30 19.97 -3.14
N ASP A 264 -12.89 19.27 -4.11
CA ASP A 264 -12.52 19.42 -5.53
C ASP A 264 -13.04 20.71 -6.13
N LYS A 265 -14.22 21.20 -5.73
CA LYS A 265 -14.73 22.51 -6.15
C LYS A 265 -13.86 23.70 -5.72
N LYS A 266 -13.15 23.58 -4.60
CA LYS A 266 -12.22 24.63 -4.15
C LYS A 266 -10.89 24.61 -4.90
N ARG A 267 -10.48 23.49 -5.47
CA ARG A 267 -9.25 23.38 -6.27
C ARG A 267 -9.42 23.82 -7.72
N GLU A 268 -10.53 23.51 -8.35
CA GLU A 268 -10.84 23.98 -9.71
C GLU A 268 -10.91 25.51 -9.75
N ASN A 269 -11.46 26.16 -8.73
CA ASN A 269 -11.48 27.60 -8.58
C ASN A 269 -10.11 28.26 -8.30
N ARG A 270 -9.09 27.50 -7.92
CA ARG A 270 -7.71 28.01 -7.80
C ARG A 270 -6.89 27.88 -9.08
N GLN A 271 -7.15 26.88 -9.90
CA GLN A 271 -6.46 26.68 -11.18
C GLN A 271 -7.01 27.59 -12.30
N SER A 272 -8.23 28.11 -12.16
CA SER A 272 -8.78 29.07 -13.12
C SER A 272 -8.36 30.52 -12.85
N LYS A 273 -7.53 30.79 -11.85
CA LYS A 273 -7.02 32.10 -11.46
C LYS A 273 -5.50 32.26 -11.56
N LEU A 274 -4.84 31.33 -12.21
CA LEU A 274 -3.44 31.35 -12.63
C LEU A 274 -3.37 31.19 -14.16
#